data_5cfe542c13846aa12575f8edd2e7229e
#
_entry.id   5cfe542c13846aa12575f8edd2e7229e
#
_cell.length_a   1.000
_cell.length_b   1.000
_cell.length_c   1.000
_cell.angle_alpha   90.00
_cell.angle_beta   90.00
_cell.angle_gamma   90.00
#
_symmetry.space_group_name_H-M   'P 1'
#
loop_
_entity.id
_entity.type
_entity.pdbx_description
1 polymer ?
#
loop_
_entity_poly.entity_id
_entity_poly.type
_entity_poly.pdbx_seq_one_letter_code
_entity_poly.pdbx_strand_id
1 'polypeptide(L)'
;VATGVRPRDPQIPGQDHPKVLSYIDVLHGHPVGQRVAVVGAGGIGFDVAEYLVAGGHSSTLDRAAWLAEWGVVDPTQARGGLAPDGPQPGAPARQVTLLQRKPGKPGAGLGKTTGWIHRAALKMKQVRMIGGVNYERIGDEGLLITHGPKREDPTWIACDHIVLCAGQLPQRELADALQARGMAVHIIGGAREAGELDAKRAIDEAWRLAVML
;
A
#
# COMPACT_ATOMS: atom_id res chain seq x y z
N VAL A 1 19.92 17.32 -4.11
CA VAL A 1 19.69 16.12 -3.30
C VAL A 1 18.31 15.57 -3.63
N ALA A 2 18.23 14.28 -3.98
CA ALA A 2 17.03 13.57 -4.37
C ALA A 2 16.95 12.17 -3.69
N THR A 3 17.23 12.15 -2.38
CA THR A 3 17.36 10.91 -1.59
C THR A 3 16.02 10.20 -1.31
N GLY A 4 14.91 10.76 -1.79
CA GLY A 4 13.61 10.12 -1.67
C GLY A 4 12.98 10.24 -0.28
N VAL A 5 12.33 9.17 0.15
CA VAL A 5 11.52 9.11 1.37
C VAL A 5 11.90 7.90 2.21
N ARG A 6 11.51 7.93 3.49
CA ARG A 6 11.60 6.81 4.41
C ARG A 6 10.22 6.51 5.03
N PRO A 7 9.96 5.28 5.49
CA PRO A 7 8.73 4.95 6.18
C PRO A 7 8.49 5.87 7.38
N ARG A 8 7.24 6.29 7.53
CA ARG A 8 6.82 7.01 8.74
C ARG A 8 6.49 6.02 9.84
N ASP A 9 7.00 6.28 11.04
CA ASP A 9 6.58 5.59 12.25
C ASP A 9 5.19 6.09 12.70
N PRO A 10 4.16 5.24 12.71
CA PRO A 10 2.82 5.61 13.15
C PRO A 10 2.67 5.68 14.67
N GLN A 11 3.67 5.23 15.45
CA GLN A 11 3.70 5.22 16.91
C GLN A 11 2.48 4.51 17.55
N ILE A 12 2.16 3.34 17.03
CA ILE A 12 1.08 2.51 17.59
C ILE A 12 1.62 1.83 18.86
N PRO A 13 0.94 1.92 20.01
CA PRO A 13 1.35 1.22 21.21
C PRO A 13 1.58 -0.28 20.96
N GLY A 14 2.74 -0.81 21.36
CA GLY A 14 3.16 -2.18 21.08
C GLY A 14 3.73 -2.41 19.68
N GLN A 15 4.13 -1.37 18.97
CA GLN A 15 4.69 -1.47 17.61
C GLN A 15 6.05 -2.19 17.57
N ASP A 16 6.73 -2.36 18.69
CA ASP A 16 7.95 -3.14 18.86
C ASP A 16 7.70 -4.66 18.95
N HIS A 17 6.44 -5.07 18.89
CA HIS A 17 6.06 -6.49 18.94
C HIS A 17 6.64 -7.27 17.74
N PRO A 18 7.13 -8.52 17.93
CA PRO A 18 7.73 -9.33 16.84
C PRO A 18 6.84 -9.60 15.63
N LYS A 19 5.53 -9.45 15.76
CA LYS A 19 4.58 -9.54 14.65
C LYS A 19 4.62 -8.35 13.69
N VAL A 20 5.28 -7.26 14.06
CA VAL A 20 5.28 -6.02 13.26
C VAL A 20 6.42 -6.04 12.27
N LEU A 21 6.09 -5.83 11.01
CA LEU A 21 7.03 -5.74 9.89
C LEU A 21 6.86 -4.39 9.20
N SER A 22 7.95 -3.84 8.69
CA SER A 22 7.85 -2.77 7.71
C SER A 22 7.47 -3.36 6.33
N TYR A 23 6.88 -2.55 5.47
CA TYR A 23 6.64 -2.98 4.08
C TYR A 23 7.96 -3.27 3.34
N ILE A 24 9.06 -2.64 3.74
CA ILE A 24 10.39 -2.87 3.17
C ILE A 24 10.84 -4.29 3.48
N ASP A 25 10.69 -4.76 4.73
CA ASP A 25 11.06 -6.13 5.12
C ASP A 25 10.28 -7.16 4.31
N VAL A 26 8.97 -6.92 4.15
CA VAL A 26 8.09 -7.80 3.35
C VAL A 26 8.55 -7.88 1.90
N LEU A 27 8.86 -6.74 1.28
CA LEU A 27 9.32 -6.70 -0.12
C LEU A 27 10.73 -7.26 -0.31
N HIS A 28 11.55 -7.27 0.74
CA HIS A 28 12.84 -7.95 0.75
C HIS A 28 12.74 -9.46 1.05
N GLY A 29 11.53 -10.01 1.17
CA GLY A 29 11.30 -11.44 1.31
C GLY A 29 11.27 -11.96 2.74
N HIS A 30 11.09 -11.10 3.75
CA HIS A 30 10.86 -11.57 5.12
C HIS A 30 9.65 -12.51 5.16
N PRO A 31 9.74 -13.68 5.83
CA PRO A 31 8.61 -14.60 5.94
C PRO A 31 7.39 -13.96 6.58
N VAL A 32 6.23 -14.11 5.93
CA VAL A 32 4.96 -13.56 6.41
C VAL A 32 3.95 -14.69 6.60
N GLY A 33 3.24 -14.67 7.73
CA GLY A 33 2.22 -15.67 8.06
C GLY A 33 0.96 -15.60 7.19
N GLN A 34 -0.03 -16.41 7.51
CA GLN A 34 -1.24 -16.58 6.71
C GLN A 34 -2.25 -15.43 6.88
N ARG A 35 -2.35 -14.86 8.09
CA ARG A 35 -3.29 -13.76 8.40
C ARG A 35 -2.50 -12.48 8.58
N VAL A 36 -2.76 -11.49 7.75
CA VAL A 36 -1.97 -10.25 7.74
C VAL A 36 -2.86 -9.02 7.85
N ALA A 37 -2.54 -8.15 8.80
CA ALA A 37 -3.12 -6.81 8.89
C ALA A 37 -2.18 -5.79 8.22
N VAL A 38 -2.64 -5.09 7.20
CA VAL A 38 -1.89 -4.01 6.53
C VAL A 38 -2.39 -2.67 7.05
N VAL A 39 -1.51 -1.92 7.69
CA VAL A 39 -1.80 -0.62 8.32
C VAL A 39 -1.49 0.51 7.36
N GLY A 40 -2.51 1.09 6.77
CA GLY A 40 -2.41 2.16 5.77
C GLY A 40 -2.86 1.72 4.38
N ALA A 41 -3.90 2.38 3.84
CA ALA A 41 -4.48 2.08 2.54
C ALA A 41 -4.20 3.20 1.51
N GLY A 42 -2.98 3.69 1.48
CA GLY A 42 -2.41 4.47 0.37
C GLY A 42 -1.87 3.55 -0.73
N GLY A 43 -1.18 4.10 -1.74
CA GLY A 43 -0.59 3.33 -2.84
C GLY A 43 0.22 2.13 -2.34
N ILE A 44 1.22 2.37 -1.49
CA ILE A 44 2.06 1.30 -0.91
C ILE A 44 1.23 0.22 -0.20
N GLY A 45 0.19 0.61 0.57
CA GLY A 45 -0.65 -0.37 1.27
C GLY A 45 -1.44 -1.26 0.31
N PHE A 46 -1.89 -0.71 -0.82
CA PHE A 46 -2.52 -1.47 -1.89
C PHE A 46 -1.55 -2.40 -2.58
N ASP A 47 -0.37 -1.91 -2.98
CA ASP A 47 0.66 -2.72 -3.65
C ASP A 47 1.14 -3.87 -2.76
N VAL A 48 1.36 -3.61 -1.47
CA VAL A 48 1.73 -4.65 -0.48
C VAL A 48 0.60 -5.66 -0.29
N ALA A 49 -0.65 -5.21 -0.23
CA ALA A 49 -1.80 -6.12 -0.12
C ALA A 49 -1.92 -7.02 -1.36
N GLU A 50 -1.74 -6.47 -2.58
CA GLU A 50 -1.70 -7.23 -3.82
C GLU A 50 -0.55 -8.26 -3.82
N TYR A 51 0.66 -7.84 -3.41
CA TYR A 51 1.81 -8.73 -3.25
C TYR A 51 1.54 -9.88 -2.28
N LEU A 52 0.92 -9.59 -1.14
CA LEU A 52 0.63 -10.59 -0.10
C LEU A 52 -0.42 -11.62 -0.51
N VAL A 53 -1.42 -11.23 -1.31
CA VAL A 53 -2.45 -12.16 -1.80
C VAL A 53 -2.07 -12.87 -3.09
N ALA A 54 -0.99 -12.45 -3.76
CA ALA A 54 -0.49 -13.12 -4.95
C ALA A 54 0.00 -14.52 -4.62
N GLY A 55 -0.35 -15.48 -5.48
CA GLY A 55 0.21 -16.85 -5.43
C GLY A 55 1.60 -16.90 -6.09
N GLY A 56 2.20 -18.09 -6.09
CA GLY A 56 3.52 -18.30 -6.71
C GLY A 56 3.55 -18.12 -8.23
N HIS A 57 2.40 -18.10 -8.90
CA HIS A 57 2.27 -17.84 -10.34
C HIS A 57 1.59 -16.49 -10.58
N SER A 58 2.23 -15.64 -11.38
CA SER A 58 1.64 -14.36 -11.78
C SER A 58 0.82 -14.54 -13.05
N SER A 59 -0.46 -14.24 -13.00
CA SER A 59 -1.35 -14.27 -14.18
C SER A 59 -0.89 -13.31 -15.29
N THR A 60 -0.10 -12.28 -14.95
CA THR A 60 0.44 -11.32 -15.94
C THR A 60 1.46 -11.95 -16.90
N LEU A 61 2.01 -13.10 -16.57
CA LEU A 61 2.93 -13.86 -17.42
C LEU A 61 2.20 -14.89 -18.31
N ASP A 62 0.91 -15.07 -18.11
CA ASP A 62 0.05 -15.99 -18.86
C ASP A 62 -1.23 -15.27 -19.29
N ARG A 63 -1.33 -14.97 -20.58
CA ARG A 63 -2.48 -14.25 -21.15
C ARG A 63 -3.82 -14.97 -20.89
N ALA A 64 -3.85 -16.28 -21.01
CA ALA A 64 -5.09 -17.04 -20.82
C ALA A 64 -5.53 -17.00 -19.35
N ALA A 65 -4.59 -17.18 -18.42
CA ALA A 65 -4.84 -17.05 -16.99
C ALA A 65 -5.32 -15.65 -16.62
N TRP A 66 -4.69 -14.60 -17.18
CA TRP A 66 -5.11 -13.21 -16.93
C TRP A 66 -6.51 -12.92 -17.45
N LEU A 67 -6.84 -13.36 -18.67
CA LEU A 67 -8.18 -13.20 -19.23
C LEU A 67 -9.24 -13.90 -18.38
N ALA A 68 -8.97 -15.13 -17.95
CA ALA A 68 -9.86 -15.88 -17.07
C ALA A 68 -10.03 -15.19 -15.70
N GLU A 69 -8.94 -14.74 -15.09
CA GLU A 69 -8.97 -14.02 -13.80
C GLU A 69 -9.90 -12.80 -13.85
N TRP A 70 -9.87 -12.03 -14.96
CA TRP A 70 -10.69 -10.84 -15.14
C TRP A 70 -12.04 -11.09 -15.82
N GLY A 71 -12.33 -12.32 -16.21
CA GLY A 71 -13.58 -12.68 -16.90
C GLY A 71 -13.68 -12.05 -18.29
N VAL A 72 -12.57 -12.05 -19.04
CA VAL A 72 -12.49 -11.49 -20.39
C VAL A 72 -12.39 -12.60 -21.41
N VAL A 73 -13.19 -12.51 -22.47
CA VAL A 73 -13.19 -13.43 -23.62
C VAL A 73 -13.15 -12.65 -24.93
N ASP A 74 -12.95 -13.34 -26.04
CA ASP A 74 -13.03 -12.71 -27.36
C ASP A 74 -14.45 -12.14 -27.59
N PRO A 75 -14.59 -10.87 -28.07
CA PRO A 75 -15.91 -10.26 -28.35
C PRO A 75 -16.75 -11.03 -29.37
N THR A 76 -16.15 -11.89 -30.18
CA THR A 76 -16.89 -12.80 -31.10
C THR A 76 -17.56 -13.95 -30.36
N GLN A 77 -17.08 -14.32 -29.19
CA GLN A 77 -17.64 -15.39 -28.34
C GLN A 77 -18.71 -14.86 -27.38
N ALA A 78 -18.55 -13.65 -26.85
CA ALA A 78 -19.52 -13.05 -25.97
C ALA A 78 -19.56 -11.52 -26.14
N ARG A 79 -20.77 -10.96 -26.04
CA ARG A 79 -21.01 -9.53 -26.20
C ARG A 79 -20.16 -8.70 -25.23
N GLY A 80 -19.42 -7.74 -25.77
CA GLY A 80 -18.56 -6.85 -25.00
C GLY A 80 -17.29 -7.50 -24.46
N GLY A 81 -17.00 -8.75 -24.86
CA GLY A 81 -15.83 -9.48 -24.39
C GLY A 81 -15.92 -9.90 -22.92
N LEU A 82 -17.14 -10.00 -22.36
CA LEU A 82 -17.36 -10.41 -20.97
C LEU A 82 -17.69 -11.91 -20.92
N ALA A 83 -16.91 -12.66 -20.15
CA ALA A 83 -17.16 -14.09 -19.94
C ALA A 83 -18.52 -14.32 -19.25
N PRO A 84 -19.36 -15.24 -19.73
CA PRO A 84 -20.67 -15.52 -19.12
C PRO A 84 -20.57 -15.90 -17.63
N ASP A 85 -19.50 -16.61 -17.24
CA ASP A 85 -19.27 -17.07 -15.87
C ASP A 85 -18.56 -15.99 -15.01
N GLY A 86 -18.25 -14.83 -15.59
CA GLY A 86 -17.56 -13.73 -14.92
C GLY A 86 -16.09 -14.02 -14.58
N PRO A 87 -15.46 -13.19 -13.72
CA PRO A 87 -14.10 -13.34 -13.28
C PRO A 87 -13.84 -14.65 -12.52
N GLN A 88 -12.72 -15.31 -12.81
CA GLN A 88 -12.29 -16.56 -12.16
C GLN A 88 -10.92 -16.34 -11.44
N PRO A 89 -10.88 -15.54 -10.36
CA PRO A 89 -9.63 -15.25 -9.67
C PRO A 89 -9.14 -16.50 -8.92
N GLY A 90 -7.84 -16.77 -9.02
CA GLY A 90 -7.22 -17.82 -8.18
C GLY A 90 -7.37 -17.49 -6.68
N ALA A 91 -7.31 -18.51 -5.83
CA ALA A 91 -7.40 -18.35 -4.39
C ALA A 91 -6.27 -17.40 -3.88
N PRO A 92 -6.54 -16.54 -2.89
CA PRO A 92 -5.51 -15.70 -2.29
C PRO A 92 -4.50 -16.55 -1.52
N ALA A 93 -3.21 -16.19 -1.63
CA ALA A 93 -2.15 -16.87 -0.88
C ALA A 93 -2.22 -16.61 0.63
N ARG A 94 -2.83 -15.49 1.03
CA ARG A 94 -3.01 -15.07 2.44
C ARG A 94 -4.33 -14.37 2.65
N GLN A 95 -4.79 -14.39 3.88
CA GLN A 95 -5.94 -13.61 4.34
C GLN A 95 -5.44 -12.22 4.76
N VAL A 96 -5.79 -11.21 4.00
CA VAL A 96 -5.33 -9.83 4.25
C VAL A 96 -6.47 -8.94 4.69
N THR A 97 -6.23 -8.16 5.75
CA THR A 97 -7.09 -7.05 6.18
C THR A 97 -6.35 -5.74 5.98
N LEU A 98 -6.83 -4.91 5.07
CA LEU A 98 -6.29 -3.58 4.75
C LEU A 98 -7.03 -2.51 5.53
N LEU A 99 -6.31 -1.72 6.33
CA LEU A 99 -6.86 -0.79 7.31
C LEU A 99 -6.50 0.66 6.99
N GLN A 100 -7.47 1.57 7.17
CA GLN A 100 -7.30 3.01 6.93
C GLN A 100 -7.87 3.83 8.09
N ARG A 101 -7.09 4.78 8.63
CA ARG A 101 -7.60 5.75 9.63
C ARG A 101 -8.60 6.74 9.03
N LYS A 102 -8.31 7.22 7.83
CA LYS A 102 -9.18 8.19 7.15
C LYS A 102 -10.57 7.57 6.96
N PRO A 103 -11.65 8.30 7.29
CA PRO A 103 -13.00 7.81 7.04
C PRO A 103 -13.27 7.66 5.54
N GLY A 104 -14.24 6.84 5.21
CA GLY A 104 -14.64 6.56 3.84
C GLY A 104 -13.94 5.35 3.25
N LYS A 105 -14.08 5.20 1.93
CA LYS A 105 -13.63 4.01 1.20
C LYS A 105 -12.10 3.93 1.11
N PRO A 106 -11.47 2.84 1.56
CA PRO A 106 -10.04 2.64 1.34
C PRO A 106 -9.66 2.75 -0.14
N GLY A 107 -8.52 3.42 -0.39
CA GLY A 107 -8.07 3.67 -1.76
C GLY A 107 -8.82 4.77 -2.51
N ALA A 108 -9.64 5.60 -1.86
CA ALA A 108 -10.31 6.72 -2.53
C ALA A 108 -9.32 7.76 -3.09
N GLY A 109 -8.12 7.87 -2.52
CA GLY A 109 -7.05 8.75 -2.98
C GLY A 109 -6.10 8.14 -4.03
N LEU A 110 -6.34 6.92 -4.48
CA LEU A 110 -5.57 6.31 -5.57
C LEU A 110 -5.83 7.02 -6.90
N GLY A 111 -4.91 6.87 -7.85
CA GLY A 111 -5.03 7.44 -9.19
C GLY A 111 -6.40 7.23 -9.82
N LYS A 112 -6.99 8.28 -10.38
CA LYS A 112 -8.36 8.26 -10.91
C LYS A 112 -8.58 7.20 -11.98
N THR A 113 -7.55 6.93 -12.78
CA THR A 113 -7.60 5.98 -13.90
C THR A 113 -7.39 4.54 -13.49
N THR A 114 -6.61 4.25 -12.44
CA THR A 114 -6.20 2.89 -12.04
C THR A 114 -6.69 2.45 -10.68
N GLY A 115 -7.03 3.38 -9.78
CA GLY A 115 -7.44 3.06 -8.41
C GLY A 115 -8.65 2.13 -8.30
N TRP A 116 -9.55 2.13 -9.28
CA TRP A 116 -10.66 1.19 -9.33
C TRP A 116 -10.20 -0.24 -9.64
N ILE A 117 -9.13 -0.41 -10.44
CA ILE A 117 -8.55 -1.71 -10.80
C ILE A 117 -7.96 -2.35 -9.54
N HIS A 118 -7.11 -1.62 -8.81
CA HIS A 118 -6.53 -2.09 -7.55
C HIS A 118 -7.59 -2.53 -6.54
N ARG A 119 -8.66 -1.72 -6.37
CA ARG A 119 -9.76 -2.11 -5.49
C ARG A 119 -10.50 -3.36 -5.98
N ALA A 120 -10.69 -3.51 -7.29
CA ALA A 120 -11.32 -4.69 -7.87
C ALA A 120 -10.45 -5.94 -7.66
N ALA A 121 -9.14 -5.85 -7.94
CA ALA A 121 -8.17 -6.91 -7.73
C ALA A 121 -8.18 -7.42 -6.28
N LEU A 122 -8.06 -6.51 -5.30
CA LEU A 122 -8.11 -6.87 -3.88
C LEU A 122 -9.45 -7.46 -3.46
N LYS A 123 -10.57 -6.95 -4.01
CA LYS A 123 -11.91 -7.51 -3.76
C LYS A 123 -12.03 -8.93 -4.30
N MET A 124 -11.55 -9.19 -5.51
CA MET A 124 -11.53 -10.53 -6.09
C MET A 124 -10.71 -11.52 -5.26
N LYS A 125 -9.63 -11.06 -4.65
CA LYS A 125 -8.79 -11.84 -3.72
C LYS A 125 -9.31 -11.81 -2.27
N GLN A 126 -10.55 -11.38 -2.05
CA GLN A 126 -11.24 -11.40 -0.75
C GLN A 126 -10.54 -10.57 0.36
N VAL A 127 -9.75 -9.58 -0.01
CA VAL A 127 -9.14 -8.66 0.97
C VAL A 127 -10.22 -7.87 1.69
N ARG A 128 -10.22 -7.95 3.01
CA ARG A 128 -11.10 -7.15 3.87
C ARG A 128 -10.56 -5.73 3.98
N MET A 129 -11.29 -4.74 3.51
CA MET A 129 -10.89 -3.33 3.54
C MET A 129 -11.74 -2.55 4.53
N ILE A 130 -11.11 -1.93 5.54
CA ILE A 130 -11.80 -1.21 6.61
C ILE A 130 -11.26 0.21 6.71
N GLY A 131 -12.14 1.20 6.57
CA GLY A 131 -11.82 2.63 6.74
C GLY A 131 -12.39 3.21 8.03
N GLY A 132 -11.85 4.37 8.47
CA GLY A 132 -12.34 5.08 9.65
C GLY A 132 -11.95 4.44 10.98
N VAL A 133 -10.85 3.67 11.02
CA VAL A 133 -10.40 2.99 12.23
C VAL A 133 -9.31 3.78 12.96
N ASN A 134 -9.28 3.65 14.28
CA ASN A 134 -8.13 4.04 15.09
C ASN A 134 -7.32 2.79 15.42
N TYR A 135 -6.00 2.90 15.43
CA TYR A 135 -5.09 1.84 15.88
C TYR A 135 -4.82 2.07 17.37
N GLU A 136 -5.29 1.16 18.21
CA GLU A 136 -5.22 1.35 19.67
C GLU A 136 -3.95 0.74 20.24
N ARG A 137 -3.72 -0.53 19.97
CA ARG A 137 -2.50 -1.23 20.39
C ARG A 137 -2.28 -2.53 19.63
N ILE A 138 -1.04 -2.99 19.67
CA ILE A 138 -0.59 -4.27 19.15
C ILE A 138 -0.26 -5.20 20.33
N GLY A 139 -0.58 -6.47 20.20
CA GLY A 139 -0.30 -7.51 21.20
C GLY A 139 -0.35 -8.90 20.59
N ASP A 140 -0.31 -9.91 21.45
CA ASP A 140 -0.30 -11.32 21.03
C ASP A 140 -1.54 -11.70 20.21
N GLU A 141 -2.69 -11.08 20.48
CA GLU A 141 -3.94 -11.31 19.75
C GLU A 141 -3.95 -10.70 18.36
N GLY A 142 -3.08 -9.71 18.09
CA GLY A 142 -3.00 -8.97 16.83
C GLY A 142 -3.06 -7.46 17.01
N LEU A 143 -3.89 -6.76 16.22
CA LEU A 143 -4.10 -5.32 16.28
C LEU A 143 -5.48 -4.97 16.82
N LEU A 144 -5.53 -4.26 17.94
CA LEU A 144 -6.76 -3.69 18.49
C LEU A 144 -7.10 -2.41 17.73
N ILE A 145 -8.29 -2.35 17.18
CA ILE A 145 -8.85 -1.17 16.51
C ILE A 145 -10.13 -0.70 17.20
N THR A 146 -10.45 0.56 17.02
CA THR A 146 -11.76 1.17 17.31
C THR A 146 -12.27 1.94 16.10
N HIS A 147 -13.53 2.37 16.14
CA HIS A 147 -14.15 3.08 15.04
C HIS A 147 -14.50 4.55 15.42
N GLY A 148 -14.37 5.43 14.43
CA GLY A 148 -14.80 6.81 14.53
C GLY A 148 -14.03 7.66 15.54
N PRO A 149 -14.43 8.93 15.70
CA PRO A 149 -13.74 9.88 16.58
C PRO A 149 -13.95 9.59 18.07
N LYS A 150 -15.00 8.88 18.43
CA LYS A 150 -15.29 8.50 19.82
C LYS A 150 -14.62 7.18 20.24
N ARG A 151 -13.87 6.53 19.34
CA ARG A 151 -13.18 5.25 19.61
C ARG A 151 -14.11 4.15 20.11
N GLU A 152 -15.24 3.99 19.40
CA GLU A 152 -16.26 3.01 19.70
C GLU A 152 -15.90 1.62 19.13
N ASP A 153 -16.61 0.58 19.56
CA ASP A 153 -16.55 -0.79 19.05
C ASP A 153 -15.13 -1.39 18.99
N PRO A 154 -14.44 -1.52 20.15
CA PRO A 154 -13.11 -2.10 20.16
C PRO A 154 -13.13 -3.52 19.61
N THR A 155 -12.30 -3.78 18.61
CA THR A 155 -12.25 -5.06 17.89
C THR A 155 -10.81 -5.49 17.68
N TRP A 156 -10.47 -6.74 17.97
CA TRP A 156 -9.20 -7.33 17.62
C TRP A 156 -9.20 -7.84 16.19
N ILE A 157 -8.23 -7.38 15.42
CA ILE A 157 -7.88 -7.98 14.12
C ILE A 157 -6.83 -9.07 14.40
N ALA A 158 -7.31 -10.29 14.55
CA ALA A 158 -6.42 -11.43 14.77
C ALA A 158 -5.53 -11.65 13.54
N CYS A 159 -4.22 -11.62 13.71
CA CYS A 159 -3.25 -11.76 12.65
C CYS A 159 -1.93 -12.35 13.13
N ASP A 160 -1.23 -12.95 12.18
CA ASP A 160 0.11 -13.51 12.41
C ASP A 160 1.18 -12.42 12.26
N HIS A 161 0.96 -11.47 11.31
CA HIS A 161 1.81 -10.29 11.12
C HIS A 161 1.01 -9.03 10.86
N ILE A 162 1.62 -7.89 11.20
CA ILE A 162 1.12 -6.55 10.94
C ILE A 162 2.14 -5.83 10.08
N VAL A 163 1.75 -5.37 8.89
CA VAL A 163 2.64 -4.67 7.98
C VAL A 163 2.34 -3.17 7.99
N LEU A 164 3.34 -2.38 8.35
CA LEU A 164 3.20 -0.92 8.45
C LEU A 164 3.41 -0.25 7.09
N CYS A 165 2.34 0.34 6.54
CA CYS A 165 2.30 1.13 5.32
C CYS A 165 1.74 2.54 5.60
N ALA A 166 2.03 3.10 6.78
CA ALA A 166 1.34 4.27 7.35
C ALA A 166 1.83 5.63 6.84
N GLY A 167 2.35 5.69 5.63
CA GLY A 167 2.87 6.90 4.99
C GLY A 167 4.39 7.02 5.06
N GLN A 168 4.90 8.14 4.59
CA GLN A 168 6.33 8.38 4.40
C GLN A 168 6.74 9.74 4.95
N LEU A 169 8.04 9.90 5.21
CA LEU A 169 8.69 11.16 5.58
C LEU A 169 9.80 11.46 4.57
N PRO A 170 10.11 12.74 4.29
CA PRO A 170 11.25 13.13 3.47
C PRO A 170 12.56 12.62 4.08
N GLN A 171 13.44 12.07 3.24
CA GLN A 171 14.78 11.67 3.66
C GLN A 171 15.76 12.81 3.39
N ARG A 172 16.08 13.58 4.43
CA ARG A 172 16.82 14.85 4.33
C ARG A 172 18.21 14.83 4.93
N GLU A 173 18.63 13.78 5.58
CA GLU A 173 19.85 13.70 6.37
C GLU A 173 21.10 14.17 5.58
N LEU A 174 21.21 13.78 4.30
CA LEU A 174 22.30 14.23 3.44
C LEU A 174 22.22 15.74 3.15
N ALA A 175 21.02 16.25 2.86
CA ALA A 175 20.82 17.67 2.56
C ALA A 175 21.17 18.52 3.78
N ASP A 176 20.68 18.14 4.95
CA ASP A 176 20.91 18.86 6.20
C ASP A 176 22.41 18.85 6.59
N ALA A 177 23.08 17.71 6.39
CA ALA A 177 24.54 17.60 6.63
C ALA A 177 25.38 18.48 5.69
N LEU A 178 24.99 18.59 4.41
CA LEU A 178 25.68 19.44 3.43
C LEU A 178 25.43 20.93 3.72
N GLN A 179 24.19 21.30 4.05
CA GLN A 179 23.84 22.68 4.46
C GLN A 179 24.59 23.11 5.71
N ALA A 180 24.78 22.23 6.71
CA ALA A 180 25.53 22.49 7.91
C ALA A 180 27.03 22.76 7.62
N ARG A 181 27.54 22.31 6.46
CA ARG A 181 28.90 22.62 5.97
C ARG A 181 28.97 23.88 5.11
N GLY A 182 27.89 24.66 5.05
CA GLY A 182 27.80 25.88 4.25
C GLY A 182 27.68 25.68 2.76
N MET A 183 27.33 24.45 2.29
CA MET A 183 27.15 24.18 0.87
C MET A 183 25.79 24.67 0.40
N ALA A 184 25.70 25.22 -0.80
CA ALA A 184 24.41 25.47 -1.46
C ALA A 184 23.80 24.13 -1.86
N VAL A 185 22.60 23.82 -1.36
CA VAL A 185 21.92 22.54 -1.59
C VAL A 185 20.53 22.76 -2.12
N HIS A 186 20.24 22.17 -3.27
CA HIS A 186 18.91 22.07 -3.85
C HIS A 186 18.30 20.72 -3.51
N ILE A 187 17.07 20.73 -2.99
CA ILE A 187 16.36 19.52 -2.54
C ILE A 187 15.11 19.35 -3.42
N ILE A 188 14.94 18.17 -4.02
CA ILE A 188 13.87 17.87 -4.96
C ILE A 188 13.20 16.51 -4.64
N GLY A 189 12.01 16.30 -5.21
CA GLY A 189 11.25 15.05 -5.12
C GLY A 189 10.88 14.69 -3.67
N GLY A 190 10.95 13.41 -3.34
CA GLY A 190 10.58 12.90 -2.02
C GLY A 190 11.40 13.45 -0.87
N ALA A 191 12.67 13.82 -1.10
CA ALA A 191 13.51 14.47 -0.11
C ALA A 191 13.02 15.88 0.26
N ARG A 192 12.33 16.57 -0.65
CA ARG A 192 11.68 17.86 -0.39
C ARG A 192 10.35 17.66 0.33
N GLU A 193 9.49 16.80 -0.22
CA GLU A 193 8.14 16.58 0.28
C GLU A 193 7.69 15.14 0.00
N ALA A 194 7.25 14.43 1.04
CA ALA A 194 6.80 13.03 0.93
C ALA A 194 5.33 12.90 0.51
N GLY A 195 4.52 13.95 0.64
CA GLY A 195 3.11 13.94 0.28
C GLY A 195 2.90 13.85 -1.22
N GLU A 196 1.93 13.04 -1.66
CA GLU A 196 1.56 12.90 -3.08
C GLU A 196 2.79 12.73 -4.01
N LEU A 197 3.76 11.93 -3.55
CA LEU A 197 4.98 11.69 -4.33
C LEU A 197 4.65 10.83 -5.55
N ASP A 198 4.76 11.43 -6.72
CA ASP A 198 4.68 10.75 -8.01
C ASP A 198 5.85 11.11 -8.93
N ALA A 199 6.03 10.35 -9.99
CA ALA A 199 7.09 10.57 -10.95
C ALA A 199 6.95 11.93 -11.66
N LYS A 200 5.72 12.37 -11.94
CA LYS A 200 5.45 13.64 -12.62
C LYS A 200 6.00 14.83 -11.82
N ARG A 201 5.68 14.91 -10.52
CA ARG A 201 6.17 15.99 -9.65
C ARG A 201 7.68 15.96 -9.51
N ALA A 202 8.26 14.78 -9.27
CA ALA A 202 9.70 14.64 -9.10
C ALA A 202 10.48 15.04 -10.38
N ILE A 203 9.98 14.65 -11.55
CA ILE A 203 10.58 15.01 -12.86
C ILE A 203 10.44 16.51 -13.11
N ASP A 204 9.27 17.12 -12.89
CA ASP A 204 9.03 18.56 -13.08
C ASP A 204 9.96 19.41 -12.19
N GLU A 205 10.10 19.05 -10.92
CA GLU A 205 11.00 19.71 -9.98
C GLU A 205 12.46 19.64 -10.45
N ALA A 206 12.91 18.45 -10.89
CA ALA A 206 14.28 18.25 -11.39
C ALA A 206 14.55 19.07 -12.66
N TRP A 207 13.61 19.06 -13.60
CA TRP A 207 13.73 19.82 -14.85
C TRP A 207 13.80 21.32 -14.59
N ARG A 208 12.88 21.88 -13.78
CA ARG A 208 12.88 23.31 -13.43
C ARG A 208 14.17 23.73 -12.75
N LEU A 209 14.69 22.91 -11.85
CA LEU A 209 15.96 23.19 -11.19
C LEU A 209 17.11 23.19 -12.19
N ALA A 210 17.19 22.20 -13.09
CA ALA A 210 18.27 22.09 -14.06
C ALA A 210 18.33 23.29 -15.05
N VAL A 211 17.18 23.88 -15.36
CA VAL A 211 17.11 25.07 -16.24
C VAL A 211 17.57 26.34 -15.54
N MET A 212 17.54 26.37 -14.17
CA MET A 212 17.96 27.54 -13.39
C MET A 212 19.43 27.49 -12.94
N LEU A 213 20.11 26.35 -13.06
CA LEU A 213 21.53 26.16 -12.74
C LEU A 213 22.43 26.46 -13.94
#